data_3cf8518caea92250a3523cca62c71fda
#
_entry.id   3cf8518caea92250a3523cca62c71fda
#
_cell.length_a   1.000
_cell.length_b   1.000
_cell.length_c   1.000
_cell.angle_alpha   90.00
_cell.angle_beta   90.00
_cell.angle_gamma   90.00
#
_symmetry.space_group_name_H-M   'P 1'
#
loop_
_entity.id
_entity.type
_entity.pdbx_description
1 polymer ?
#
loop_
_entity_poly.entity_id
_entity_poly.type
_entity_poly.pdbx_seq_one_letter_code
_entity_poly.pdbx_strand_id
1 'polypeptide(L)'
;MGRKGIFMTIAVAALAVTLLQAQEIKVPLRFDYYYSYEKMAEAMKALNKAYPELTSLDEVGRSEEGRIIWALTINNKKTGEPLSKPGVYVDGNIHGNEIQAGEVCLYLANRLLTNYGKIPEITEVVDRNIFYIIPVVNVDGRAHFFDDPNTPSSNRTIRIPVDDDRDGLYDEDGPEDIDGDGSITNMRIRDTLGRLRSDPADPRLMISVKPGEKGEWTRLGQEGIDNDGDGQVNEDAEGFVDGNRNWGFNWNPPYVQRGAGNYPFEGTGIKAIAEWMLARPNIILVFAFHNNGGMYLRGPSFKAAGELPQGDIAVYDYLGKNMEKIVPGYQYLISWKDLYSTYGDFTDFTNNLVGSYSLVGELYQPETETYDGTLKRKEEERSMFGEASESERQRLLFDDNVNQGELFREWKDYKHPLYGDVEIGGWTKMSSRLPHPFMLQDLVHRNASSVIFAARQTPKITMDVFEVKKLGGDLWSIRVRLVNGGAIPSVTYETIQNKLYPIDKLSVAGRNAKVVSGGVLTDAWMNLASYKEFRPEVQMCQVPGFGKVEYQFLVSGKGDINIMYESRKAGVVSKTVVMK
;
A
#
# COMPACT_ATOMS: atom_id res chain seq x y z
N MET A 1 -41.31 -39.47 -69.80
CA MET A 1 -39.92 -39.13 -69.35
C MET A 1 -39.99 -37.84 -68.52
N GLY A 2 -40.09 -37.99 -67.24
CA GLY A 2 -40.25 -36.87 -66.32
C GLY A 2 -38.94 -36.49 -65.68
N ARG A 3 -38.53 -35.23 -65.79
CA ARG A 3 -37.43 -34.67 -64.98
C ARG A 3 -37.99 -34.19 -63.67
N LYS A 4 -37.58 -34.87 -62.59
CA LYS A 4 -37.78 -34.40 -61.20
C LYS A 4 -36.75 -33.31 -60.90
N GLY A 5 -37.20 -32.08 -60.74
CA GLY A 5 -36.40 -30.97 -60.24
C GLY A 5 -36.18 -31.16 -58.71
N ILE A 6 -34.93 -31.21 -58.31
CA ILE A 6 -34.50 -31.19 -56.89
C ILE A 6 -34.51 -29.71 -56.46
N PHE A 7 -35.45 -29.32 -55.62
CA PHE A 7 -35.38 -28.05 -54.88
C PHE A 7 -34.41 -28.19 -53.75
N MET A 8 -33.24 -27.58 -53.91
CA MET A 8 -32.24 -27.47 -52.86
C MET A 8 -32.65 -26.29 -51.93
N THR A 9 -33.22 -26.61 -50.78
CA THR A 9 -33.55 -25.65 -49.76
C THR A 9 -32.26 -25.23 -49.07
N ILE A 10 -31.74 -24.02 -49.40
CA ILE A 10 -30.64 -23.41 -48.69
C ILE A 10 -31.18 -22.90 -47.36
N ALA A 11 -30.96 -23.63 -46.28
CA ALA A 11 -31.16 -23.14 -44.92
C ALA A 11 -30.07 -22.10 -44.64
N VAL A 12 -30.41 -20.84 -44.71
CA VAL A 12 -29.59 -19.76 -44.22
C VAL A 12 -29.61 -19.86 -42.69
N ALA A 13 -28.64 -20.55 -42.15
CA ALA A 13 -28.34 -20.48 -40.73
C ALA A 13 -27.88 -19.04 -40.46
N ALA A 14 -28.78 -18.23 -39.92
CA ALA A 14 -28.42 -16.95 -39.34
C ALA A 14 -27.47 -17.24 -38.18
N LEU A 15 -26.15 -17.22 -38.42
CA LEU A 15 -25.14 -17.08 -37.40
C LEU A 15 -25.45 -15.75 -36.72
N ALA A 16 -26.08 -15.83 -35.56
CA ALA A 16 -26.11 -14.73 -34.62
C ALA A 16 -24.65 -14.54 -34.17
N VAL A 17 -23.90 -13.76 -34.92
CA VAL A 17 -22.68 -13.12 -34.45
C VAL A 17 -23.16 -12.20 -33.36
N THR A 18 -23.14 -12.70 -32.11
CA THR A 18 -23.07 -11.85 -30.95
C THR A 18 -21.82 -11.02 -31.17
N LEU A 19 -21.99 -9.84 -31.73
CA LEU A 19 -21.02 -8.78 -31.58
C LEU A 19 -20.78 -8.68 -30.09
N LEU A 20 -19.66 -9.27 -29.60
CA LEU A 20 -19.02 -8.78 -28.40
C LEU A 20 -18.77 -7.30 -28.74
N GLN A 21 -19.70 -6.45 -28.35
CA GLN A 21 -19.43 -5.04 -28.28
C GLN A 21 -18.26 -4.96 -27.32
N ALA A 22 -17.09 -4.66 -27.83
CA ALA A 22 -15.97 -4.25 -27.03
C ALA A 22 -16.53 -3.12 -26.17
N GLN A 23 -16.77 -3.43 -24.90
CA GLN A 23 -17.47 -2.50 -24.03
C GLN A 23 -16.56 -1.28 -23.92
N GLU A 24 -17.10 -0.14 -24.35
CA GLU A 24 -16.39 1.12 -24.36
C GLU A 24 -15.75 1.35 -22.98
N ILE A 25 -14.42 1.44 -22.94
CA ILE A 25 -13.68 1.75 -21.72
C ILE A 25 -14.06 3.19 -21.38
N LYS A 26 -14.85 3.36 -20.31
CA LYS A 26 -15.39 4.69 -19.93
C LYS A 26 -14.29 5.71 -19.60
N VAL A 27 -13.17 5.25 -19.07
CA VAL A 27 -11.99 6.07 -18.76
C VAL A 27 -10.77 5.30 -19.27
N PRO A 28 -10.16 5.69 -20.39
CA PRO A 28 -9.04 4.99 -21.01
C PRO A 28 -7.72 5.37 -20.31
N LEU A 29 -7.46 4.77 -19.14
CA LEU A 29 -6.20 4.94 -18.42
C LEU A 29 -5.13 4.03 -19.01
N ARG A 30 -3.91 4.53 -19.09
CA ARG A 30 -2.72 3.82 -19.56
C ARG A 30 -1.74 3.65 -18.38
N PHE A 31 -0.94 2.60 -18.41
CA PHE A 31 0.06 2.29 -17.38
C PHE A 31 1.40 1.95 -18.03
N ASP A 32 1.74 2.68 -19.06
CA ASP A 32 3.01 2.69 -19.78
C ASP A 32 3.68 4.08 -19.73
N TYR A 33 3.29 4.91 -18.78
CA TYR A 33 3.92 6.17 -18.39
C TYR A 33 3.50 6.51 -16.95
N TYR A 34 4.20 7.46 -16.34
CA TYR A 34 3.90 7.95 -15.00
C TYR A 34 3.01 9.20 -15.06
N TYR A 35 2.00 9.26 -14.18
CA TYR A 35 1.12 10.40 -14.05
C TYR A 35 1.74 11.49 -13.18
N SER A 36 1.76 12.76 -13.60
CA SER A 36 2.02 13.88 -12.68
C SER A 36 0.92 13.97 -11.62
N TYR A 37 1.10 14.82 -10.60
CA TYR A 37 0.07 15.03 -9.58
C TYR A 37 -1.27 15.45 -10.22
N GLU A 38 -1.25 16.41 -11.15
CA GLU A 38 -2.44 16.93 -11.83
C GLU A 38 -3.15 15.85 -12.64
N LYS A 39 -2.40 15.11 -13.45
CA LYS A 39 -2.95 14.01 -14.24
C LYS A 39 -3.52 12.89 -13.38
N MET A 40 -2.90 12.61 -12.22
CA MET A 40 -3.42 11.65 -11.25
C MET A 40 -4.76 12.12 -10.69
N ALA A 41 -4.86 13.39 -10.28
CA ALA A 41 -6.10 14.00 -9.79
C ALA A 41 -7.20 14.01 -10.87
N GLU A 42 -6.85 14.34 -12.12
CA GLU A 42 -7.77 14.28 -13.27
C GLU A 42 -8.28 12.87 -13.51
N ALA A 43 -7.42 11.85 -13.46
CA ALA A 43 -7.80 10.45 -13.62
C ALA A 43 -8.79 10.01 -12.53
N MET A 44 -8.55 10.37 -11.28
CA MET A 44 -9.48 10.08 -10.18
C MET A 44 -10.84 10.77 -10.36
N LYS A 45 -10.85 12.04 -10.74
CA LYS A 45 -12.09 12.79 -11.07
C LYS A 45 -12.84 12.15 -12.23
N ALA A 46 -12.13 11.71 -13.27
CA ALA A 46 -12.72 11.01 -14.42
C ALA A 46 -13.35 9.68 -14.01
N LEU A 47 -12.67 8.87 -13.18
CA LEU A 47 -13.21 7.62 -12.64
C LEU A 47 -14.48 7.87 -11.81
N ASN A 48 -14.43 8.86 -10.91
CA ASN A 48 -15.59 9.21 -10.08
C ASN A 48 -16.79 9.66 -10.95
N LYS A 49 -16.56 10.45 -11.98
CA LYS A 49 -17.59 10.88 -12.93
C LYS A 49 -18.17 9.72 -13.74
N ALA A 50 -17.32 8.77 -14.13
CA ALA A 50 -17.74 7.64 -14.98
C ALA A 50 -18.49 6.53 -14.23
N TYR A 51 -18.25 6.41 -12.89
CA TYR A 51 -18.83 5.36 -12.04
C TYR A 51 -19.50 5.92 -10.78
N PRO A 52 -20.45 6.87 -10.87
CA PRO A 52 -21.00 7.60 -9.72
C PRO A 52 -21.76 6.69 -8.72
N GLU A 53 -22.28 5.55 -9.20
CA GLU A 53 -22.99 4.57 -8.34
C GLU A 53 -22.05 3.78 -7.44
N LEU A 54 -20.75 3.72 -7.80
CA LEU A 54 -19.76 2.93 -7.09
C LEU A 54 -18.70 3.79 -6.39
N THR A 55 -18.66 5.09 -6.68
CA THR A 55 -17.55 5.93 -6.19
C THR A 55 -18.03 7.17 -5.45
N SER A 56 -17.16 7.69 -4.61
CA SER A 56 -17.12 9.08 -4.16
C SER A 56 -15.66 9.55 -4.12
N LEU A 57 -15.46 10.84 -4.30
CA LEU A 57 -14.14 11.46 -4.26
C LEU A 57 -14.14 12.50 -3.14
N ASP A 58 -13.25 12.32 -2.17
CA ASP A 58 -13.13 13.15 -0.99
C ASP A 58 -11.85 14.00 -1.06
N GLU A 59 -11.91 15.25 -0.65
CA GLU A 59 -10.77 16.06 -0.26
C GLU A 59 -10.39 15.69 1.18
N VAL A 60 -9.30 14.94 1.36
CA VAL A 60 -8.83 14.48 2.68
C VAL A 60 -8.23 15.63 3.47
N GLY A 61 -7.47 16.47 2.80
CA GLY A 61 -6.79 17.64 3.35
C GLY A 61 -5.90 18.29 2.32
N ARG A 62 -5.02 19.17 2.78
CA ARG A 62 -4.06 19.87 1.94
C ARG A 62 -2.64 19.65 2.47
N SER A 63 -1.71 19.68 1.54
CA SER A 63 -0.27 19.66 1.82
C SER A 63 0.22 21.02 2.31
N GLU A 64 1.49 21.09 2.60
CA GLU A 64 2.20 22.30 3.01
C GLU A 64 2.13 23.42 1.96
N GLU A 65 2.18 23.07 0.68
CA GLU A 65 2.02 24.00 -0.45
C GLU A 65 0.56 24.20 -0.91
N GLY A 66 -0.39 23.64 -0.17
CA GLY A 66 -1.84 23.84 -0.40
C GLY A 66 -2.46 22.91 -1.46
N ARG A 67 -1.72 21.93 -2.02
CA ARG A 67 -2.28 20.93 -2.93
C ARG A 67 -3.22 19.99 -2.21
N ILE A 68 -4.29 19.57 -2.89
CA ILE A 68 -5.32 18.71 -2.32
C ILE A 68 -4.87 17.25 -2.30
N ILE A 69 -5.01 16.60 -1.16
CA ILE A 69 -4.87 15.15 -1.03
C ILE A 69 -6.22 14.51 -1.33
N TRP A 70 -6.30 13.75 -2.41
CA TRP A 70 -7.53 13.12 -2.88
C TRP A 70 -7.66 11.68 -2.41
N ALA A 71 -8.86 11.29 -1.92
CA ALA A 71 -9.23 9.90 -1.70
C ALA A 71 -10.38 9.49 -2.60
N LEU A 72 -10.18 8.43 -3.39
CA LEU A 72 -11.26 7.78 -4.14
C LEU A 72 -11.81 6.62 -3.30
N THR A 73 -13.06 6.74 -2.89
CA THR A 73 -13.78 5.67 -2.20
C THR A 73 -14.55 4.84 -3.24
N ILE A 74 -14.38 3.50 -3.20
CA ILE A 74 -15.13 2.57 -4.06
C ILE A 74 -16.01 1.68 -3.19
N ASN A 75 -17.32 1.76 -3.41
CA ASN A 75 -18.34 1.04 -2.66
C ASN A 75 -19.61 0.85 -3.48
N ASN A 76 -20.13 -0.36 -3.58
CA ASN A 76 -21.49 -0.55 -4.05
C ASN A 76 -22.49 -0.15 -2.96
N LYS A 77 -23.07 1.03 -3.09
CA LYS A 77 -24.03 1.61 -2.13
C LYS A 77 -25.32 0.76 -1.97
N LYS A 78 -25.61 -0.11 -2.95
CA LYS A 78 -26.81 -0.98 -2.91
C LYS A 78 -26.63 -2.22 -2.00
N THR A 79 -25.39 -2.57 -1.65
CA THR A 79 -25.08 -3.77 -0.85
C THR A 79 -24.80 -3.46 0.63
N GLY A 80 -24.89 -2.21 1.04
CA GLY A 80 -24.76 -1.76 2.43
C GLY A 80 -24.15 -0.38 2.56
N GLU A 81 -24.37 0.21 3.74
CA GLU A 81 -23.79 1.49 4.10
C GLU A 81 -22.25 1.40 4.21
N PRO A 82 -21.51 2.47 3.90
CA PRO A 82 -20.05 2.47 3.90
C PRO A 82 -19.42 1.90 5.17
N LEU A 83 -19.85 2.37 6.34
CA LEU A 83 -19.30 1.93 7.62
C LEU A 83 -19.80 0.55 8.10
N SER A 84 -20.74 -0.05 7.39
CA SER A 84 -21.26 -1.40 7.68
C SER A 84 -20.49 -2.52 6.95
N LYS A 85 -19.44 -2.18 6.22
CA LYS A 85 -18.61 -3.11 5.45
C LYS A 85 -17.16 -3.09 5.94
N PRO A 86 -16.42 -4.20 5.81
CA PRO A 86 -14.98 -4.18 6.01
C PRO A 86 -14.30 -3.14 5.11
N GLY A 87 -13.47 -2.29 5.69
CA GLY A 87 -12.71 -1.27 4.97
C GLY A 87 -11.33 -1.78 4.56
N VAL A 88 -10.98 -1.55 3.30
CA VAL A 88 -9.64 -1.78 2.74
C VAL A 88 -9.06 -0.42 2.37
N TYR A 89 -8.02 -0.01 3.07
CA TYR A 89 -7.30 1.23 2.80
C TYR A 89 -6.06 0.94 1.97
N VAL A 90 -5.82 1.75 0.95
CA VAL A 90 -4.65 1.61 0.08
C VAL A 90 -4.09 2.98 -0.24
N ASP A 91 -2.83 3.19 0.06
CA ASP A 91 -2.14 4.42 -0.33
C ASP A 91 -0.79 4.15 -1.01
N GLY A 92 -0.21 5.23 -1.50
CA GLY A 92 1.12 5.22 -2.07
C GLY A 92 1.73 6.61 -2.08
N ASN A 93 3.02 6.65 -2.41
CA ASN A 93 3.75 7.89 -2.62
C ASN A 93 3.79 8.80 -1.38
N ILE A 94 3.94 8.21 -0.19
CA ILE A 94 4.24 8.96 1.03
C ILE A 94 5.64 9.58 0.94
N HIS A 95 6.56 8.91 0.26
CA HIS A 95 7.80 9.51 -0.21
C HIS A 95 7.59 9.99 -1.65
N GLY A 96 7.80 11.28 -1.90
CA GLY A 96 7.44 11.92 -3.16
C GLY A 96 8.13 11.35 -4.40
N ASN A 97 9.36 10.83 -4.25
CA ASN A 97 10.13 10.19 -5.32
C ASN A 97 9.73 8.73 -5.62
N GLU A 98 8.81 8.14 -4.85
CA GLU A 98 8.36 6.76 -5.02
C GLU A 98 7.08 6.71 -5.89
N ILE A 99 7.19 7.27 -7.09
CA ILE A 99 6.04 7.61 -7.94
C ILE A 99 5.23 6.40 -8.42
N GLN A 100 5.84 5.22 -8.65
CA GLN A 100 5.10 4.03 -9.09
C GLN A 100 4.08 3.53 -8.08
N ALA A 101 4.22 3.88 -6.81
CA ALA A 101 3.25 3.54 -5.77
C ALA A 101 1.85 4.12 -6.06
N GLY A 102 1.80 5.37 -6.54
CA GLY A 102 0.56 6.01 -6.98
C GLY A 102 -0.08 5.29 -8.17
N GLU A 103 0.76 4.76 -9.08
CA GLU A 103 0.28 4.02 -10.26
C GLU A 103 -0.40 2.70 -9.87
N VAL A 104 0.11 2.00 -8.85
CA VAL A 104 -0.54 0.79 -8.31
C VAL A 104 -1.93 1.12 -7.77
N CYS A 105 -2.04 2.21 -7.01
CA CYS A 105 -3.31 2.69 -6.45
C CYS A 105 -4.33 3.06 -7.54
N LEU A 106 -3.90 3.82 -8.54
CA LEU A 106 -4.76 4.20 -9.67
C LEU A 106 -5.17 2.98 -10.50
N TYR A 107 -4.23 2.06 -10.74
CA TYR A 107 -4.53 0.81 -11.46
C TYR A 107 -5.54 -0.05 -10.70
N LEU A 108 -5.38 -0.19 -9.39
CA LEU A 108 -6.33 -0.91 -8.53
C LEU A 108 -7.74 -0.32 -8.68
N ALA A 109 -7.87 1.00 -8.56
CA ALA A 109 -9.15 1.70 -8.70
C ALA A 109 -9.77 1.43 -10.08
N ASN A 110 -8.99 1.62 -11.15
CA ASN A 110 -9.44 1.36 -12.51
C ASN A 110 -9.87 -0.10 -12.70
N ARG A 111 -9.10 -1.07 -12.21
CA ARG A 111 -9.40 -2.49 -12.34
C ARG A 111 -10.68 -2.89 -11.61
N LEU A 112 -10.89 -2.39 -10.39
CA LEU A 112 -12.11 -2.64 -9.64
C LEU A 112 -13.34 -2.11 -10.38
N LEU A 113 -13.29 -0.88 -10.88
CA LEU A 113 -14.41 -0.20 -11.53
C LEU A 113 -14.72 -0.76 -12.93
N THR A 114 -13.70 -1.00 -13.75
CA THR A 114 -13.89 -1.49 -15.12
C THR A 114 -14.36 -2.93 -15.21
N ASN A 115 -14.06 -3.75 -14.17
CA ASN A 115 -14.38 -5.17 -14.12
C ASN A 115 -15.55 -5.50 -13.18
N TYR A 116 -16.10 -4.53 -12.48
CA TYR A 116 -17.32 -4.69 -11.69
C TYR A 116 -18.49 -5.12 -12.58
N GLY A 117 -19.22 -6.15 -12.13
CA GLY A 117 -20.32 -6.76 -12.90
C GLY A 117 -19.87 -7.68 -14.04
N LYS A 118 -18.55 -7.82 -14.31
CA LYS A 118 -17.98 -8.66 -15.37
C LYS A 118 -17.20 -9.84 -14.83
N ILE A 119 -16.34 -9.58 -13.83
CA ILE A 119 -15.53 -10.60 -13.16
C ILE A 119 -16.18 -10.88 -11.80
N PRO A 120 -16.65 -12.12 -11.56
CA PRO A 120 -17.38 -12.45 -10.31
C PRO A 120 -16.58 -12.12 -9.05
N GLU A 121 -15.28 -12.40 -9.04
CA GLU A 121 -14.41 -12.14 -7.90
C GLU A 121 -14.26 -10.63 -7.60
N ILE A 122 -14.18 -9.81 -8.64
CA ILE A 122 -14.13 -8.34 -8.48
C ILE A 122 -15.48 -7.82 -7.98
N THR A 123 -16.57 -8.34 -8.53
CA THR A 123 -17.92 -7.96 -8.11
C THR A 123 -18.16 -8.30 -6.64
N GLU A 124 -17.82 -9.53 -6.22
CA GLU A 124 -17.92 -9.94 -4.81
C GLU A 124 -17.11 -9.03 -3.89
N VAL A 125 -15.88 -8.71 -4.28
CA VAL A 125 -14.98 -7.88 -3.46
C VAL A 125 -15.54 -6.46 -3.28
N VAL A 126 -16.04 -5.83 -4.34
CA VAL A 126 -16.62 -4.48 -4.29
C VAL A 126 -17.98 -4.46 -3.57
N ASP A 127 -18.78 -5.52 -3.73
CA ASP A 127 -20.08 -5.62 -3.04
C ASP A 127 -19.91 -5.78 -1.53
N ARG A 128 -18.88 -6.49 -1.09
CA ARG A 128 -18.66 -6.84 0.30
C ARG A 128 -17.79 -5.87 1.07
N ASN A 129 -16.86 -5.20 0.39
CA ASN A 129 -15.93 -4.27 1.01
C ASN A 129 -16.18 -2.83 0.58
N ILE A 130 -15.57 -1.90 1.31
CA ILE A 130 -15.35 -0.54 0.87
C ILE A 130 -13.84 -0.32 0.72
N PHE A 131 -13.43 0.25 -0.42
CA PHE A 131 -12.05 0.61 -0.68
C PHE A 131 -11.87 2.11 -0.50
N TYR A 132 -10.83 2.49 0.22
CA TYR A 132 -10.37 3.85 0.44
C TYR A 132 -8.99 3.99 -0.19
N ILE A 133 -8.87 4.70 -1.31
CA ILE A 133 -7.65 4.74 -2.12
C ILE A 133 -7.11 6.16 -2.18
N ILE A 134 -5.90 6.37 -1.66
CA ILE A 134 -5.14 7.63 -1.72
C ILE A 134 -3.88 7.40 -2.57
N PRO A 135 -3.89 7.66 -3.88
CA PRO A 135 -2.75 7.38 -4.74
C PRO A 135 -1.50 8.19 -4.42
N VAL A 136 -1.67 9.39 -3.88
CA VAL A 136 -0.55 10.29 -3.59
C VAL A 136 -0.74 10.88 -2.20
N VAL A 137 0.12 10.47 -1.26
CA VAL A 137 0.16 11.01 0.10
C VAL A 137 0.98 12.30 0.13
N ASN A 138 2.21 12.27 -0.39
CA ASN A 138 3.06 13.45 -0.54
C ASN A 138 2.85 14.08 -1.92
N VAL A 139 1.82 14.91 -2.01
CA VAL A 139 1.40 15.53 -3.28
C VAL A 139 2.38 16.58 -3.77
N ASP A 140 3.06 17.29 -2.86
CA ASP A 140 4.09 18.27 -3.19
C ASP A 140 5.34 17.59 -3.73
N GLY A 141 5.84 16.59 -3.01
CA GLY A 141 7.00 15.81 -3.48
C GLY A 141 6.76 15.15 -4.82
N ARG A 142 5.53 14.67 -5.11
CA ARG A 142 5.21 14.16 -6.44
C ARG A 142 5.19 15.25 -7.51
N ALA A 143 4.57 16.41 -7.25
CA ALA A 143 4.52 17.51 -8.21
C ALA A 143 5.94 17.94 -8.58
N HIS A 144 6.77 18.25 -7.59
CA HIS A 144 8.16 18.64 -7.81
C HIS A 144 9.01 17.56 -8.49
N PHE A 145 8.74 16.27 -8.24
CA PHE A 145 9.45 15.19 -8.95
C PHE A 145 9.26 15.26 -10.46
N PHE A 146 8.09 15.72 -10.94
CA PHE A 146 7.79 15.85 -12.37
C PHE A 146 8.16 17.20 -12.96
N ASP A 147 8.01 18.26 -12.18
CA ASP A 147 8.09 19.64 -12.68
C ASP A 147 9.52 20.19 -12.65
N ASP A 148 10.37 19.70 -11.73
CA ASP A 148 11.72 20.21 -11.53
C ASP A 148 12.79 19.21 -11.97
N PRO A 149 14.00 19.65 -12.35
CA PRO A 149 15.20 18.82 -12.35
C PRO A 149 15.41 18.24 -10.95
N ASN A 150 15.75 16.97 -10.85
CA ASN A 150 15.84 16.30 -9.55
C ASN A 150 16.85 15.16 -9.56
N THR A 151 17.27 14.76 -8.36
CA THR A 151 18.05 13.55 -8.12
C THR A 151 17.12 12.33 -7.89
N PRO A 152 17.64 11.09 -7.90
CA PRO A 152 16.86 9.92 -7.51
C PRO A 152 16.30 9.96 -6.08
N SER A 153 16.84 10.82 -5.21
CA SER A 153 16.47 10.94 -3.80
C SER A 153 15.74 12.23 -3.44
N SER A 154 15.74 13.23 -4.34
CA SER A 154 15.01 14.48 -4.13
C SER A 154 13.51 14.25 -3.98
N ASN A 155 12.85 15.17 -3.28
CA ASN A 155 11.40 15.14 -3.04
C ASN A 155 10.88 13.90 -2.29
N ARG A 156 11.77 13.19 -1.59
CA ARG A 156 11.39 12.08 -0.73
C ARG A 156 10.54 12.55 0.45
N THR A 157 10.99 13.61 1.10
CA THR A 157 10.44 14.15 2.35
C THR A 157 9.34 15.18 2.11
N ILE A 158 8.66 15.57 3.18
CA ILE A 158 7.72 16.68 3.18
C ILE A 158 8.54 17.97 3.19
N ARG A 159 8.17 18.94 2.37
CA ARG A 159 8.82 20.25 2.29
C ARG A 159 8.39 21.15 3.46
N ILE A 160 8.96 20.89 4.61
CA ILE A 160 8.92 21.77 5.78
C ILE A 160 10.31 22.41 5.85
N PRO A 161 10.43 23.74 5.74
CA PRO A 161 11.72 24.40 5.72
C PRO A 161 12.56 24.06 6.95
N VAL A 162 13.83 23.76 6.74
CA VAL A 162 14.80 23.43 7.79
C VAL A 162 16.06 24.25 7.52
N ASP A 163 16.71 24.72 8.57
CA ASP A 163 18.01 25.36 8.61
C ASP A 163 19.00 24.28 9.08
N ASP A 164 19.61 23.55 8.13
CA ASP A 164 20.42 22.36 8.41
C ASP A 164 21.81 22.73 8.92
N ASP A 165 22.39 23.86 8.49
CA ASP A 165 23.70 24.37 8.85
C ASP A 165 23.68 25.36 10.03
N ARG A 166 22.51 25.96 10.34
CA ARG A 166 22.23 26.91 11.42
C ARG A 166 22.78 28.31 11.21
N ASP A 167 22.75 28.76 9.99
CA ASP A 167 23.13 30.11 9.62
C ASP A 167 21.96 31.11 9.72
N GLY A 168 20.72 30.62 9.80
CA GLY A 168 19.47 31.39 9.90
C GLY A 168 18.74 31.54 8.58
N LEU A 169 19.24 30.95 7.49
CA LEU A 169 18.52 30.75 6.24
C LEU A 169 17.83 29.39 6.27
N TYR A 170 17.09 29.03 5.24
CA TYR A 170 16.31 27.78 5.20
C TYR A 170 16.24 27.25 3.79
N ASP A 171 16.64 25.99 3.59
CA ASP A 171 16.57 25.27 2.30
C ASP A 171 17.24 26.05 1.12
N GLU A 172 18.31 26.81 1.35
CA GLU A 172 18.88 27.75 0.35
C GLU A 172 19.99 27.16 -0.50
N ASP A 173 20.62 26.07 -0.07
CA ASP A 173 21.72 25.42 -0.81
C ASP A 173 21.42 23.93 -1.09
N GLY A 174 20.50 23.70 -2.00
CA GLY A 174 20.17 22.38 -2.49
C GLY A 174 20.81 22.04 -3.83
N PRO A 175 20.79 20.77 -4.24
CA PRO A 175 21.26 20.34 -5.55
C PRO A 175 20.54 21.05 -6.69
N GLU A 176 21.30 21.54 -7.69
CA GLU A 176 20.82 22.30 -8.84
C GLU A 176 21.32 21.72 -10.15
N ASP A 177 20.54 21.85 -11.22
CA ASP A 177 20.92 21.55 -12.62
C ASP A 177 21.76 22.70 -13.16
N ILE A 178 23.07 22.68 -12.87
CA ILE A 178 23.99 23.80 -13.22
C ILE A 178 24.52 23.74 -14.66
N ASP A 179 24.44 22.59 -15.32
CA ASP A 179 24.82 22.47 -16.74
C ASP A 179 23.61 22.64 -17.69
N GLY A 180 22.39 22.71 -17.15
CA GLY A 180 21.14 22.99 -17.87
C GLY A 180 20.64 21.83 -18.74
N ASP A 181 21.01 20.58 -18.42
CA ASP A 181 20.64 19.42 -19.23
C ASP A 181 19.26 18.81 -18.81
N GLY A 182 18.60 19.37 -17.80
CA GLY A 182 17.31 18.96 -17.27
C GLY A 182 17.37 17.84 -16.25
N SER A 183 18.55 17.50 -15.74
CA SER A 183 18.78 16.45 -14.75
C SER A 183 19.75 16.96 -13.70
N ILE A 184 19.59 16.56 -12.46
CA ILE A 184 20.61 16.73 -11.42
C ILE A 184 21.40 15.43 -11.33
N THR A 185 22.67 15.47 -11.73
CA THR A 185 23.56 14.31 -11.75
C THR A 185 24.71 14.47 -10.75
N ASN A 186 25.90 13.96 -11.03
CA ASN A 186 27.03 14.02 -10.10
C ASN A 186 28.16 14.86 -10.67
N MET A 187 28.95 15.46 -9.78
CA MET A 187 30.22 16.11 -10.10
C MET A 187 31.41 15.23 -9.74
N ARG A 188 32.45 15.26 -10.56
CA ARG A 188 33.75 14.67 -10.26
C ARG A 188 34.90 15.62 -10.66
N ILE A 189 35.98 15.56 -9.90
CA ILE A 189 37.19 16.35 -10.18
C ILE A 189 38.39 15.42 -10.40
N ARG A 190 39.29 15.79 -11.31
CA ARG A 190 40.55 15.07 -11.51
C ARG A 190 41.41 15.18 -10.27
N ASP A 191 41.80 14.04 -9.71
CA ASP A 191 42.57 13.94 -8.50
C ASP A 191 43.43 12.67 -8.52
N THR A 192 44.76 12.86 -8.63
CA THR A 192 45.71 11.74 -8.61
C THR A 192 45.79 11.02 -7.25
N LEU A 193 45.26 11.64 -6.19
CA LEU A 193 45.12 11.05 -4.87
C LEU A 193 43.67 10.55 -4.62
N GLY A 194 42.81 10.73 -5.59
CA GLY A 194 41.42 10.30 -5.56
C GLY A 194 41.29 8.80 -5.34
N ARG A 195 40.11 8.40 -4.89
CA ARG A 195 39.79 6.99 -4.59
C ARG A 195 39.05 6.27 -5.71
N LEU A 196 38.83 6.94 -6.83
CA LEU A 196 38.11 6.43 -7.97
C LEU A 196 38.97 6.47 -9.23
N ARG A 197 38.71 5.53 -10.14
CA ARG A 197 39.22 5.57 -11.52
C ARG A 197 38.10 5.17 -12.48
N SER A 198 38.23 5.54 -13.74
CA SER A 198 37.31 5.05 -14.77
C SER A 198 37.43 3.54 -14.93
N ASP A 199 36.31 2.86 -15.15
CA ASP A 199 36.28 1.43 -15.45
C ASP A 199 36.91 1.22 -16.84
N PRO A 200 37.94 0.34 -16.97
CA PRO A 200 38.55 0.08 -18.27
C PRO A 200 37.62 -0.54 -19.32
N ALA A 201 36.53 -1.21 -18.87
CA ALA A 201 35.56 -1.82 -19.76
C ALA A 201 34.51 -0.81 -20.25
N ASP A 202 34.13 0.16 -19.40
CA ASP A 202 33.24 1.26 -19.76
C ASP A 202 33.60 2.50 -18.95
N PRO A 203 34.26 3.49 -19.58
CA PRO A 203 34.79 4.66 -18.87
C PRO A 203 33.72 5.60 -18.29
N ARG A 204 32.47 5.40 -18.61
CA ARG A 204 31.35 6.09 -17.97
C ARG A 204 31.23 5.74 -16.50
N LEU A 205 31.56 4.50 -16.14
CA LEU A 205 31.51 4.00 -14.76
C LEU A 205 32.79 4.37 -14.00
N MET A 206 32.65 4.57 -12.71
CA MET A 206 33.73 4.79 -11.77
C MET A 206 33.86 3.60 -10.82
N ILE A 207 35.09 3.10 -10.67
CA ILE A 207 35.40 2.00 -9.75
C ILE A 207 36.35 2.48 -8.65
N SER A 208 36.17 1.94 -7.45
CA SER A 208 37.07 2.26 -6.33
C SER A 208 38.43 1.62 -6.51
N VAL A 209 39.50 2.38 -6.27
CA VAL A 209 40.86 1.84 -6.26
C VAL A 209 41.15 1.17 -4.93
N LYS A 210 42.03 0.14 -4.95
CA LYS A 210 42.52 -0.50 -3.73
C LYS A 210 43.41 0.43 -2.92
N PRO A 211 43.51 0.25 -1.59
CA PRO A 211 44.46 1.01 -0.79
C PRO A 211 45.90 0.90 -1.33
N GLY A 212 46.51 2.05 -1.60
CA GLY A 212 47.84 2.14 -2.17
C GLY A 212 47.91 2.23 -3.69
N GLU A 213 46.82 2.07 -4.41
CA GLU A 213 46.70 2.34 -5.84
C GLU A 213 46.40 3.82 -6.09
N LYS A 214 46.82 4.33 -7.24
CA LYS A 214 46.51 5.69 -7.67
C LYS A 214 45.12 5.75 -8.29
N GLY A 215 44.31 6.70 -7.85
CA GLY A 215 43.08 7.05 -8.51
C GLY A 215 43.24 8.12 -9.60
N GLU A 216 42.14 8.50 -10.16
CA GLU A 216 42.05 9.52 -11.21
C GLU A 216 41.03 10.60 -10.83
N TRP A 217 40.07 10.23 -9.96
CA TRP A 217 38.90 11.03 -9.64
C TRP A 217 38.59 11.08 -8.16
N THR A 218 38.12 12.22 -7.70
CA THR A 218 37.36 12.39 -6.48
C THR A 218 35.92 12.79 -6.84
N ARG A 219 34.91 12.12 -6.25
CA ARG A 219 33.51 12.50 -6.40
C ARG A 219 33.24 13.68 -5.47
N LEU A 220 32.61 14.73 -5.99
CA LEU A 220 32.25 15.94 -5.24
C LEU A 220 30.80 15.86 -4.68
N GLY A 221 29.96 15.00 -5.22
CA GLY A 221 28.55 14.90 -4.85
C GLY A 221 27.64 15.16 -6.03
N GLN A 222 26.43 15.57 -5.76
CA GLN A 222 25.46 16.03 -6.76
C GLN A 222 25.88 17.40 -7.29
N GLU A 223 25.47 17.74 -8.49
CA GLU A 223 25.70 19.07 -9.03
C GLU A 223 24.91 20.14 -8.30
N GLY A 224 25.48 21.31 -8.18
CA GLY A 224 24.99 22.48 -7.46
C GLY A 224 26.13 23.47 -7.29
N ILE A 225 25.86 24.62 -6.71
CA ILE A 225 26.85 25.67 -6.40
C ILE A 225 26.72 26.03 -4.91
N ASP A 226 27.70 26.74 -4.39
CA ASP A 226 27.66 27.37 -3.06
C ASP A 226 26.81 28.65 -3.19
N ASN A 227 25.57 28.60 -2.74
CA ASN A 227 24.57 29.66 -2.92
C ASN A 227 24.66 30.73 -1.83
N ASP A 228 25.09 30.39 -0.63
CA ASP A 228 25.21 31.30 0.53
C ASP A 228 26.62 31.85 0.74
N GLY A 229 27.66 31.22 0.16
CA GLY A 229 29.04 31.66 0.18
C GLY A 229 29.84 31.13 1.38
N ASP A 230 29.38 30.06 2.04
CA ASP A 230 30.05 29.44 3.18
C ASP A 230 31.22 28.53 2.77
N GLY A 231 31.33 28.17 1.48
CA GLY A 231 32.36 27.32 0.91
C GLY A 231 32.01 25.84 0.85
N GLN A 232 30.78 25.48 1.14
CA GLN A 232 30.24 24.15 0.92
C GLN A 232 29.32 24.15 -0.31
N VAL A 233 28.73 23.04 -0.67
CA VAL A 233 27.81 22.90 -1.81
C VAL A 233 26.80 21.84 -1.47
N ASN A 234 25.52 22.15 -1.59
CA ASN A 234 24.39 21.26 -1.36
C ASN A 234 24.26 20.77 0.10
N GLU A 235 24.57 21.56 1.10
CA GLU A 235 24.46 21.18 2.51
C GLU A 235 23.07 21.45 3.09
N ASP A 236 22.32 22.40 2.58
CA ASP A 236 20.98 22.78 3.08
C ASP A 236 19.89 22.48 2.03
N ALA A 237 19.63 21.17 1.87
CA ALA A 237 18.68 20.69 0.89
C ALA A 237 17.23 20.81 1.37
N GLU A 238 16.30 21.02 0.42
CA GLU A 238 14.88 21.19 0.65
C GLU A 238 14.26 20.12 1.56
N GLY A 239 13.72 20.55 2.67
CA GLY A 239 12.78 19.85 3.56
C GLY A 239 13.26 18.53 4.14
N PHE A 240 13.02 18.31 5.43
CA PHE A 240 13.63 17.15 6.08
C PHE A 240 12.66 16.24 6.84
N VAL A 241 11.37 16.54 6.89
CA VAL A 241 10.41 15.68 7.59
C VAL A 241 10.01 14.51 6.71
N ASP A 242 10.45 13.30 7.09
CA ASP A 242 10.03 12.07 6.45
C ASP A 242 8.58 11.74 6.86
N GLY A 243 7.66 11.78 5.90
CA GLY A 243 6.24 11.51 6.13
C GLY A 243 5.97 10.13 6.75
N ASN A 244 6.89 9.17 6.60
CA ASN A 244 6.81 7.85 7.21
C ASN A 244 7.66 7.72 8.50
N ARG A 245 7.96 8.83 9.18
CA ARG A 245 8.57 8.91 10.51
C ARG A 245 7.82 9.87 11.43
N ASN A 246 6.73 10.47 10.94
CA ASN A 246 6.02 11.57 11.63
C ASN A 246 4.64 11.16 12.18
N TRP A 247 4.32 9.84 12.23
CA TRP A 247 3.06 9.34 12.78
C TRP A 247 3.10 9.27 14.32
N GLY A 248 1.91 9.40 14.96
CA GLY A 248 1.80 9.59 16.40
C GLY A 248 1.99 8.34 17.27
N PHE A 249 2.16 7.14 16.70
CA PHE A 249 2.46 5.95 17.48
C PHE A 249 3.97 5.72 17.54
N ASN A 250 4.49 5.56 18.75
CA ASN A 250 5.92 5.30 18.99
C ASN A 250 6.86 6.31 18.29
N TRP A 251 6.41 7.54 18.14
CA TRP A 251 7.25 8.61 17.60
C TRP A 251 8.44 8.89 18.52
N ASN A 252 9.58 9.12 17.92
CA ASN A 252 10.80 9.47 18.63
C ASN A 252 11.42 10.72 18.01
N PRO A 253 12.10 11.57 18.81
CA PRO A 253 12.64 12.84 18.33
C PRO A 253 13.80 12.65 17.32
N PRO A 254 14.17 13.70 16.55
CA PRO A 254 15.12 13.61 15.43
C PRO A 254 16.49 13.01 15.78
N TYR A 255 16.96 13.21 17.02
CA TYR A 255 18.24 12.62 17.47
C TYR A 255 18.18 11.09 17.70
N VAL A 256 16.97 10.49 17.71
CA VAL A 256 16.74 9.02 17.75
C VAL A 256 16.32 8.54 16.37
N GLN A 257 15.40 9.25 15.74
CA GLN A 257 14.84 8.92 14.43
C GLN A 257 14.99 10.12 13.49
N ARG A 258 16.01 10.07 12.63
CA ARG A 258 16.19 11.09 11.60
C ARG A 258 14.91 11.23 10.76
N GLY A 259 14.52 12.47 10.44
CA GLY A 259 13.32 12.77 9.66
C GLY A 259 12.01 12.75 10.46
N ALA A 260 12.05 12.58 11.78
CA ALA A 260 10.84 12.50 12.61
C ALA A 260 10.06 13.83 12.71
N GLY A 261 10.69 14.96 12.35
CA GLY A 261 10.14 16.29 12.61
C GLY A 261 10.25 16.68 14.07
N ASN A 262 9.80 17.88 14.41
CA ASN A 262 9.88 18.42 15.78
C ASN A 262 8.83 17.81 16.73
N TYR A 263 7.71 17.35 16.19
CA TYR A 263 6.62 16.68 16.92
C TYR A 263 5.82 15.76 15.97
N PRO A 264 5.10 14.76 16.51
CA PRO A 264 4.31 13.86 15.68
C PRO A 264 3.17 14.61 14.97
N PHE A 265 2.88 14.23 13.73
CA PHE A 265 1.89 14.90 12.89
C PHE A 265 2.21 16.38 12.59
N GLU A 266 3.49 16.72 12.50
CA GLU A 266 3.93 18.03 12.01
C GLU A 266 3.54 18.23 10.55
N GLY A 267 3.68 17.20 9.73
CA GLY A 267 3.19 17.20 8.35
C GLY A 267 1.66 17.35 8.31
N THR A 268 1.18 18.46 7.72
CA THR A 268 -0.26 18.78 7.66
C THR A 268 -1.04 17.72 6.89
N GLY A 269 -0.48 17.21 5.79
CA GLY A 269 -1.05 16.14 5.01
C GLY A 269 -1.13 14.82 5.80
N ILE A 270 -0.09 14.47 6.54
CA ILE A 270 -0.05 13.27 7.40
C ILE A 270 -1.11 13.34 8.48
N LYS A 271 -1.22 14.49 9.15
CA LYS A 271 -2.26 14.74 10.16
C LYS A 271 -3.66 14.59 9.57
N ALA A 272 -3.92 15.20 8.43
CA ALA A 272 -5.23 15.14 7.78
C ALA A 272 -5.62 13.69 7.41
N ILE A 273 -4.68 12.89 6.90
CA ILE A 273 -4.91 11.48 6.60
C ILE A 273 -5.19 10.68 7.87
N ALA A 274 -4.45 10.92 8.96
CA ALA A 274 -4.67 10.25 10.24
C ALA A 274 -6.09 10.52 10.77
N GLU A 275 -6.53 11.78 10.80
CA GLU A 275 -7.88 12.18 11.22
C GLU A 275 -8.95 11.56 10.32
N TRP A 276 -8.73 11.57 9.00
CA TRP A 276 -9.63 10.98 8.01
C TRP A 276 -9.76 9.46 8.17
N MET A 277 -8.67 8.75 8.47
CA MET A 277 -8.67 7.30 8.77
C MET A 277 -9.39 6.98 10.07
N LEU A 278 -9.14 7.74 11.14
CA LEU A 278 -9.77 7.54 12.45
C LEU A 278 -11.29 7.74 12.40
N ALA A 279 -11.78 8.59 11.49
CA ALA A 279 -13.22 8.73 11.20
C ALA A 279 -13.82 7.53 10.44
N ARG A 280 -12.99 6.56 10.02
CA ARG A 280 -13.39 5.35 9.29
C ARG A 280 -13.06 4.08 10.08
N PRO A 281 -13.79 3.84 11.18
CA PRO A 281 -13.48 2.76 12.13
C PRO A 281 -13.56 1.35 11.56
N ASN A 282 -14.11 1.17 10.37
CA ASN A 282 -14.25 -0.10 9.68
C ASN A 282 -13.00 -0.55 8.91
N ILE A 283 -11.94 0.25 8.84
CA ILE A 283 -10.68 -0.12 8.16
C ILE A 283 -10.03 -1.29 8.91
N ILE A 284 -10.00 -2.48 8.28
CA ILE A 284 -9.43 -3.73 8.83
C ILE A 284 -8.16 -4.16 8.10
N LEU A 285 -7.97 -3.71 6.86
CA LEU A 285 -6.84 -4.06 6.01
C LEU A 285 -6.24 -2.80 5.41
N VAL A 286 -4.92 -2.67 5.46
CA VAL A 286 -4.17 -1.51 5.01
C VAL A 286 -3.03 -1.96 4.11
N PHE A 287 -2.85 -1.29 2.99
CA PHE A 287 -1.66 -1.38 2.13
C PHE A 287 -1.06 0.01 1.95
N ALA A 288 0.24 0.13 2.22
CA ALA A 288 1.04 1.30 1.90
C ALA A 288 2.11 0.90 0.87
N PHE A 289 2.10 1.54 -0.29
CA PHE A 289 3.06 1.25 -1.34
C PHE A 289 4.22 2.23 -1.32
N HIS A 290 5.40 1.65 -1.32
CA HIS A 290 6.71 2.27 -1.32
C HIS A 290 7.58 1.75 -2.46
N ASN A 291 8.83 2.12 -2.53
CA ASN A 291 9.87 1.49 -3.31
C ASN A 291 11.25 1.67 -2.63
N ASN A 292 12.19 0.81 -2.91
CA ASN A 292 12.22 -0.35 -3.77
C ASN A 292 12.72 -1.58 -2.99
N GLY A 293 12.70 -2.72 -3.65
CA GLY A 293 13.34 -3.92 -3.10
C GLY A 293 12.57 -5.22 -3.35
N GLY A 294 11.38 -5.16 -3.94
CA GLY A 294 10.57 -6.34 -4.24
C GLY A 294 10.19 -7.11 -2.98
N MET A 295 9.47 -6.48 -2.05
CA MET A 295 9.08 -7.14 -0.82
C MET A 295 7.73 -6.65 -0.27
N TYR A 296 7.12 -7.50 0.56
CA TYR A 296 5.99 -7.15 1.42
C TYR A 296 6.43 -7.20 2.87
N LEU A 297 6.24 -6.10 3.59
CA LEU A 297 6.64 -5.98 4.98
C LEU A 297 5.41 -5.95 5.90
N ARG A 298 5.56 -6.56 7.09
CA ARG A 298 4.65 -6.38 8.21
C ARG A 298 5.37 -5.77 9.41
N GLY A 299 4.61 -5.19 10.31
CA GLY A 299 5.11 -4.83 11.62
C GLY A 299 5.51 -6.04 12.51
N PRO A 300 6.02 -5.77 13.69
CA PRO A 300 6.29 -4.42 14.17
C PRO A 300 7.51 -3.81 13.48
N SER A 301 7.59 -2.48 13.53
CA SER A 301 8.66 -1.74 12.87
C SER A 301 9.87 -1.49 13.78
N PHE A 302 9.79 -1.80 15.06
CA PHE A 302 10.90 -1.63 16.02
C PHE A 302 11.07 -2.84 16.92
N LYS A 303 12.32 -3.16 17.22
CA LYS A 303 12.70 -4.36 17.96
C LYS A 303 12.07 -4.47 19.35
N ALA A 304 11.96 -3.36 20.06
CA ALA A 304 11.45 -3.35 21.44
C ALA A 304 9.94 -3.63 21.55
N ALA A 305 9.19 -3.60 20.45
CA ALA A 305 7.77 -4.02 20.42
C ALA A 305 7.62 -5.53 20.70
N GLY A 306 8.67 -6.32 20.48
CA GLY A 306 8.59 -7.77 20.55
C GLY A 306 7.92 -8.38 19.33
N GLU A 307 7.14 -9.43 19.55
CA GLU A 307 6.37 -10.09 18.48
C GLU A 307 4.88 -9.77 18.60
N LEU A 308 4.22 -9.69 17.46
CA LEU A 308 2.76 -9.59 17.41
C LEU A 308 2.10 -10.84 18.01
N PRO A 309 0.83 -10.76 18.44
CA PRO A 309 0.09 -11.94 18.87
C PRO A 309 0.11 -13.04 17.81
N GLN A 310 0.25 -14.30 18.22
CA GLN A 310 0.38 -15.45 17.31
C GLN A 310 -0.78 -15.59 16.33
N GLY A 311 -2.00 -15.19 16.76
CA GLY A 311 -3.16 -15.17 15.88
C GLY A 311 -3.03 -14.16 14.73
N ASP A 312 -2.43 -13.01 14.98
CA ASP A 312 -2.16 -12.00 13.95
C ASP A 312 -1.00 -12.42 13.05
N ILE A 313 0.06 -13.01 13.62
CA ILE A 313 1.17 -13.57 12.82
C ILE A 313 0.64 -14.60 11.83
N ALA A 314 -0.24 -15.50 12.25
CA ALA A 314 -0.82 -16.52 11.36
C ALA A 314 -1.59 -15.90 10.18
N VAL A 315 -2.31 -14.79 10.40
CA VAL A 315 -3.00 -14.05 9.32
C VAL A 315 -1.99 -13.41 8.38
N TYR A 316 -0.99 -12.70 8.90
CA TYR A 316 0.06 -12.08 8.09
C TYR A 316 0.83 -13.10 7.26
N ASP A 317 1.20 -14.24 7.85
CA ASP A 317 1.89 -15.33 7.16
C ASP A 317 1.03 -15.93 6.03
N TYR A 318 -0.28 -16.09 6.28
CA TYR A 318 -1.19 -16.55 5.24
C TYR A 318 -1.27 -15.56 4.08
N LEU A 319 -1.42 -14.26 4.36
CA LEU A 319 -1.49 -13.22 3.35
C LEU A 319 -0.15 -13.09 2.61
N GLY A 320 0.95 -12.87 3.32
CA GLY A 320 2.27 -12.60 2.75
C GLY A 320 2.78 -13.73 1.87
N LYS A 321 2.74 -14.98 2.35
CA LYS A 321 3.18 -16.15 1.58
C LYS A 321 2.34 -16.44 0.32
N ASN A 322 1.09 -16.00 0.28
CA ASN A 322 0.31 -16.07 -0.96
C ASN A 322 0.60 -14.89 -1.89
N MET A 323 0.88 -13.71 -1.34
CA MET A 323 1.26 -12.55 -2.13
C MET A 323 2.60 -12.73 -2.84
N GLU A 324 3.58 -13.40 -2.22
CA GLU A 324 4.84 -13.83 -2.89
C GLU A 324 4.58 -14.66 -4.16
N LYS A 325 3.54 -15.49 -4.17
CA LYS A 325 3.16 -16.27 -5.34
C LYS A 325 2.46 -15.46 -6.43
N ILE A 326 1.78 -14.39 -6.04
CA ILE A 326 1.10 -13.47 -6.97
C ILE A 326 2.12 -12.54 -7.64
N VAL A 327 3.16 -12.14 -6.88
CA VAL A 327 4.25 -11.31 -7.37
C VAL A 327 5.57 -12.08 -7.24
N PRO A 328 5.90 -12.94 -8.21
CA PRO A 328 7.14 -13.72 -8.19
C PRO A 328 8.35 -12.79 -8.07
N GLY A 329 9.32 -13.18 -7.25
CA GLY A 329 10.52 -12.39 -6.95
C GLY A 329 10.39 -11.53 -5.69
N TYR A 330 9.18 -11.26 -5.21
CA TYR A 330 8.99 -10.55 -3.94
C TYR A 330 9.16 -11.50 -2.75
N GLN A 331 9.55 -10.92 -1.61
CA GLN A 331 9.72 -11.62 -0.33
C GLN A 331 8.80 -11.01 0.73
N TYR A 332 8.19 -11.87 1.54
CA TYR A 332 7.43 -11.43 2.72
C TYR A 332 8.34 -11.43 3.95
N LEU A 333 8.49 -10.26 4.57
CA LEU A 333 9.51 -9.99 5.59
C LEU A 333 8.91 -9.22 6.79
N ILE A 334 9.70 -9.12 7.86
CA ILE A 334 9.36 -8.37 9.08
C ILE A 334 10.23 -7.11 9.13
N SER A 335 9.60 -5.92 9.21
CA SER A 335 10.28 -4.63 9.09
C SER A 335 11.53 -4.51 9.98
N TRP A 336 11.39 -4.60 11.30
CA TRP A 336 12.54 -4.40 12.18
C TRP A 336 13.61 -5.49 12.10
N LYS A 337 13.20 -6.71 11.76
CA LYS A 337 14.08 -7.89 11.83
C LYS A 337 14.88 -8.08 10.56
N ASP A 338 14.22 -7.91 9.42
CA ASP A 338 14.78 -8.25 8.12
C ASP A 338 15.32 -7.00 7.37
N LEU A 339 14.94 -5.79 7.84
CA LEU A 339 15.49 -4.51 7.37
C LEU A 339 16.17 -3.75 8.50
N TYR A 340 15.43 -2.88 9.20
CA TYR A 340 15.93 -2.05 10.29
C TYR A 340 14.76 -1.52 11.15
N SER A 341 15.07 -1.08 12.37
CA SER A 341 14.05 -0.48 13.23
C SER A 341 13.72 0.95 12.80
N THR A 342 12.42 1.27 12.78
CA THR A 342 11.87 2.62 12.54
C THR A 342 10.93 3.00 13.66
N TYR A 343 10.71 4.31 13.81
CA TYR A 343 9.84 4.89 14.81
C TYR A 343 8.93 5.94 14.15
N GLY A 344 7.69 6.04 14.64
CA GLY A 344 6.72 6.99 14.09
C GLY A 344 6.30 6.67 12.65
N ASP A 345 6.25 5.40 12.27
CA ASP A 345 5.85 4.97 10.94
C ASP A 345 4.35 4.64 10.83
N PHE A 346 3.87 4.64 9.60
CA PHE A 346 2.47 4.41 9.26
C PHE A 346 1.97 3.01 9.64
N THR A 347 2.81 1.98 9.48
CA THR A 347 2.42 0.59 9.72
C THR A 347 2.08 0.36 11.20
N ASP A 348 2.97 0.81 12.09
CA ASP A 348 2.73 0.69 13.52
C ASP A 348 1.57 1.58 13.99
N PHE A 349 1.40 2.78 13.41
CA PHE A 349 0.22 3.61 13.67
C PHE A 349 -1.08 2.88 13.34
N THR A 350 -1.17 2.28 12.16
CA THR A 350 -2.39 1.61 11.71
C THR A 350 -2.65 0.29 12.43
N ASN A 351 -1.61 -0.46 12.79
CA ASN A 351 -1.75 -1.66 13.61
C ASN A 351 -2.27 -1.32 15.01
N ASN A 352 -1.63 -0.35 15.67
CA ASN A 352 -1.80 -0.12 17.11
C ASN A 352 -2.89 0.89 17.46
N LEU A 353 -3.24 1.83 16.56
CA LEU A 353 -4.26 2.85 16.82
C LEU A 353 -5.52 2.66 15.98
N VAL A 354 -5.40 2.19 14.74
CA VAL A 354 -6.56 1.85 13.91
C VAL A 354 -7.03 0.42 14.18
N GLY A 355 -6.13 -0.49 14.58
CA GLY A 355 -6.40 -1.90 14.81
C GLY A 355 -6.65 -2.66 13.50
N SER A 356 -5.76 -2.50 12.53
CA SER A 356 -5.84 -3.07 11.19
C SER A 356 -4.67 -4.00 10.92
N TYR A 357 -4.84 -4.93 9.99
CA TYR A 357 -3.70 -5.63 9.37
C TYR A 357 -3.07 -4.71 8.34
N SER A 358 -1.80 -4.35 8.53
CA SER A 358 -1.09 -3.41 7.67
C SER A 358 0.10 -4.06 7.00
N LEU A 359 0.19 -3.90 5.68
CA LEU A 359 1.24 -4.42 4.83
C LEU A 359 1.86 -3.27 4.03
N VAL A 360 3.18 -3.21 4.01
CA VAL A 360 3.94 -2.32 3.13
C VAL A 360 4.37 -3.11 1.91
N GLY A 361 4.21 -2.54 0.73
CA GLY A 361 4.74 -3.09 -0.51
C GLY A 361 5.91 -2.24 -1.00
N GLU A 362 7.14 -2.74 -0.86
CA GLU A 362 8.34 -2.14 -1.45
C GLU A 362 8.45 -2.61 -2.89
N LEU A 363 7.96 -1.76 -3.79
CA LEU A 363 7.80 -2.10 -5.20
C LEU A 363 9.14 -2.16 -5.93
N TYR A 364 9.18 -2.95 -7.02
CA TYR A 364 10.27 -3.03 -7.98
C TYR A 364 11.59 -3.60 -7.43
N GLN A 365 12.14 -4.54 -8.15
CA GLN A 365 13.42 -5.17 -7.87
C GLN A 365 14.29 -5.13 -9.12
N PRO A 366 15.13 -4.09 -9.28
CA PRO A 366 15.86 -3.82 -10.52
C PRO A 366 16.72 -4.99 -11.01
N GLU A 367 17.45 -5.64 -10.10
CA GLU A 367 18.42 -6.67 -10.47
C GLU A 367 17.75 -7.93 -11.06
N THR A 368 16.53 -8.25 -10.61
CA THR A 368 15.81 -9.45 -11.08
C THR A 368 14.82 -9.16 -12.19
N GLU A 369 14.24 -7.97 -12.20
CA GLU A 369 13.18 -7.64 -13.15
C GLU A 369 13.71 -7.03 -14.46
N THR A 370 14.90 -6.44 -14.43
CA THR A 370 15.41 -5.65 -15.55
C THR A 370 16.59 -6.28 -16.27
N TYR A 371 17.58 -6.79 -15.55
CA TYR A 371 18.88 -7.00 -16.14
C TYR A 371 19.27 -8.44 -16.46
N ASP A 372 18.81 -9.43 -15.70
CA ASP A 372 19.20 -10.83 -15.93
C ASP A 372 18.05 -11.82 -16.11
N GLY A 373 16.81 -11.35 -15.99
CA GLY A 373 15.61 -12.16 -16.16
C GLY A 373 15.44 -13.24 -15.09
N THR A 374 16.23 -13.25 -14.02
CA THR A 374 16.08 -14.20 -12.93
C THR A 374 15.15 -13.64 -11.86
N LEU A 375 14.33 -14.52 -11.27
CA LEU A 375 13.43 -14.15 -10.17
C LEU A 375 14.07 -14.39 -8.80
N LYS A 376 15.37 -14.65 -8.76
CA LYS A 376 16.12 -14.87 -7.52
C LYS A 376 17.13 -13.75 -7.33
N ARG A 377 17.11 -13.15 -6.15
CA ARG A 377 18.15 -12.21 -5.74
C ARG A 377 19.50 -12.94 -5.76
N LYS A 378 20.46 -12.43 -6.53
CA LYS A 378 21.84 -12.85 -6.42
C LYS A 378 22.42 -12.25 -5.15
N GLU A 379 23.04 -13.06 -4.29
CA GLU A 379 23.96 -12.57 -3.29
C GLU A 379 25.22 -12.09 -4.03
N GLU A 380 25.28 -10.80 -4.35
CA GLU A 380 26.51 -10.20 -4.83
C GLU A 380 27.51 -10.14 -3.67
N GLU A 381 28.69 -10.70 -3.85
CA GLU A 381 29.83 -10.36 -3.02
C GLU A 381 30.15 -8.88 -3.27
N ARG A 382 29.65 -8.00 -2.40
CA ARG A 382 29.99 -6.57 -2.45
C ARG A 382 31.46 -6.42 -2.10
N SER A 383 32.31 -6.39 -3.11
CA SER A 383 33.67 -5.90 -2.94
C SER A 383 33.60 -4.39 -2.69
N MET A 384 34.08 -3.93 -1.54
CA MET A 384 34.25 -2.49 -1.28
C MET A 384 35.31 -1.85 -2.19
N PHE A 385 36.13 -2.66 -2.83
CA PHE A 385 37.21 -2.22 -3.70
C PHE A 385 37.25 -3.13 -4.93
N GLY A 386 37.18 -2.58 -6.11
CA GLY A 386 37.27 -3.36 -7.32
C GLY A 386 36.53 -2.78 -8.51
N GLU A 387 36.36 -3.58 -9.53
CA GLU A 387 35.68 -3.24 -10.77
C GLU A 387 34.22 -2.85 -10.51
N ALA A 388 33.65 -2.02 -11.38
CA ALA A 388 32.22 -1.73 -11.36
C ALA A 388 31.43 -3.05 -11.34
N SER A 389 30.38 -3.10 -10.54
CA SER A 389 29.59 -4.33 -10.41
C SER A 389 29.05 -4.75 -11.78
N GLU A 390 28.92 -6.04 -12.01
CA GLU A 390 28.33 -6.56 -13.25
C GLU A 390 26.93 -5.97 -13.48
N SER A 391 26.20 -5.70 -12.40
CA SER A 391 24.88 -5.08 -12.47
C SER A 391 24.92 -3.65 -13.02
N GLU A 392 25.93 -2.83 -12.69
CA GLU A 392 26.07 -1.48 -13.25
C GLU A 392 26.41 -1.51 -14.74
N ARG A 393 27.26 -2.44 -15.18
CA ARG A 393 27.56 -2.62 -16.61
C ARG A 393 26.31 -3.09 -17.36
N GLN A 394 25.57 -4.05 -16.81
CA GLN A 394 24.35 -4.53 -17.44
C GLN A 394 23.28 -3.44 -17.51
N ARG A 395 23.23 -2.57 -16.52
CA ARG A 395 22.33 -1.43 -16.52
C ARG A 395 22.68 -0.41 -17.62
N LEU A 396 23.98 -0.14 -17.86
CA LEU A 396 24.40 0.66 -19.00
C LEU A 396 24.07 0.00 -20.34
N LEU A 397 24.32 -1.31 -20.48
CA LEU A 397 23.96 -2.05 -21.69
C LEU A 397 22.45 -2.03 -21.94
N PHE A 398 21.65 -2.09 -20.88
CA PHE A 398 20.19 -1.95 -20.99
C PHE A 398 19.81 -0.54 -21.43
N ASP A 399 20.42 0.49 -20.84
CA ASP A 399 20.17 1.88 -21.23
C ASP A 399 20.53 2.13 -22.69
N ASP A 400 21.73 1.73 -23.11
CA ASP A 400 22.21 1.90 -24.48
C ASP A 400 21.34 1.19 -25.53
N ASN A 401 20.89 -0.03 -25.25
CA ASN A 401 20.22 -0.88 -26.25
C ASN A 401 18.70 -0.87 -26.19
N VAL A 402 18.11 -0.58 -25.05
CA VAL A 402 16.65 -0.63 -24.83
C VAL A 402 16.08 0.74 -24.57
N ASN A 403 16.76 1.57 -23.79
CA ASN A 403 16.26 2.87 -23.35
C ASN A 403 16.91 4.05 -24.08
N GLN A 404 17.71 3.77 -25.11
CA GLN A 404 18.33 4.77 -26.02
C GLN A 404 19.28 5.78 -25.34
N GLY A 405 19.89 5.42 -24.21
CA GLY A 405 20.83 6.27 -23.48
C GLY A 405 20.19 7.39 -22.67
N GLU A 406 18.91 7.25 -22.27
CA GLU A 406 18.21 8.31 -21.54
C GLU A 406 18.50 8.32 -20.03
N LEU A 407 19.02 7.21 -19.48
CA LEU A 407 19.21 7.06 -18.03
C LEU A 407 20.58 7.52 -17.54
N PHE A 408 21.56 7.64 -18.43
CA PHE A 408 22.90 8.07 -18.09
C PHE A 408 23.30 9.31 -18.88
N ARG A 409 23.78 10.33 -18.19
CA ARG A 409 24.39 11.52 -18.83
C ARG A 409 25.88 11.29 -18.95
N GLU A 410 26.42 11.49 -20.18
CA GLU A 410 27.86 11.43 -20.41
C GLU A 410 28.59 12.52 -19.62
N TRP A 411 29.74 12.17 -19.09
CA TRP A 411 30.58 13.13 -18.38
C TRP A 411 31.02 14.26 -19.29
N LYS A 412 30.73 15.51 -18.88
CA LYS A 412 31.09 16.75 -19.63
C LYS A 412 31.89 17.68 -18.76
N ASP A 413 32.90 18.31 -19.37
CA ASP A 413 33.66 19.36 -18.71
C ASP A 413 32.77 20.55 -18.33
N TYR A 414 32.90 21.01 -17.11
CA TYR A 414 32.18 22.17 -16.57
C TYR A 414 33.14 23.03 -15.71
N LYS A 415 32.95 24.35 -15.74
CA LYS A 415 33.74 25.27 -14.93
C LYS A 415 32.96 25.70 -13.70
N HIS A 416 33.15 24.98 -12.61
CA HIS A 416 32.48 25.22 -11.36
C HIS A 416 33.04 26.45 -10.63
N PRO A 417 32.19 27.33 -10.05
CA PRO A 417 32.64 28.55 -9.38
C PRO A 417 33.65 28.30 -8.25
N LEU A 418 33.38 27.29 -7.40
CA LEU A 418 34.20 26.97 -6.24
C LEU A 418 35.30 25.95 -6.56
N TYR A 419 35.02 24.88 -7.30
CA TYR A 419 35.93 23.76 -7.50
C TYR A 419 36.79 23.88 -8.77
N GLY A 420 36.54 24.86 -9.65
CA GLY A 420 37.26 25.03 -10.91
C GLY A 420 36.85 24.03 -11.99
N ASP A 421 37.80 23.36 -12.63
CA ASP A 421 37.48 22.43 -13.72
C ASP A 421 37.01 21.09 -13.17
N VAL A 422 35.72 20.78 -13.36
CA VAL A 422 35.05 19.54 -12.96
C VAL A 422 34.41 18.86 -14.17
N GLU A 423 33.96 17.63 -14.01
CA GLU A 423 33.05 16.97 -14.95
C GLU A 423 31.72 16.70 -14.29
N ILE A 424 30.61 16.94 -15.02
CA ILE A 424 29.24 16.66 -14.62
C ILE A 424 28.68 15.50 -15.43
N GLY A 425 27.96 14.56 -14.81
CA GLY A 425 27.38 13.41 -15.49
C GLY A 425 27.00 12.30 -14.53
N GLY A 426 26.57 11.17 -15.09
CA GLY A 426 26.16 10.02 -14.31
C GLY A 426 24.68 9.66 -14.46
N TRP A 427 24.16 8.91 -13.52
CA TRP A 427 22.81 8.40 -13.56
C TRP A 427 21.76 9.47 -13.27
N THR A 428 20.69 9.52 -14.08
CA THR A 428 19.54 10.41 -13.90
C THR A 428 18.56 9.87 -12.85
N LYS A 429 17.58 10.69 -12.42
CA LYS A 429 16.55 10.31 -11.43
C LYS A 429 15.74 9.07 -11.81
N MET A 430 15.56 8.81 -13.10
CA MET A 430 14.77 7.67 -13.59
C MET A 430 15.53 6.35 -13.59
N SER A 431 16.80 6.35 -13.26
CA SER A 431 17.70 5.22 -13.49
C SER A 431 17.71 4.15 -12.41
N SER A 432 17.28 4.41 -11.16
CA SER A 432 17.63 3.53 -10.06
C SER A 432 16.46 2.89 -9.31
N ARG A 433 15.39 3.60 -9.10
CA ARG A 433 14.31 3.16 -8.18
C ARG A 433 13.00 2.87 -8.89
N LEU A 434 12.94 3.12 -10.17
CA LEU A 434 11.72 3.10 -10.96
C LEU A 434 11.82 2.08 -12.08
N PRO A 435 10.77 1.25 -12.31
CA PRO A 435 10.69 0.45 -13.52
C PRO A 435 10.56 1.36 -14.75
N HIS A 436 11.08 0.90 -15.88
CA HIS A 436 10.84 1.61 -17.13
C HIS A 436 9.35 1.65 -17.44
N PRO A 437 8.84 2.69 -18.10
CA PRO A 437 7.41 2.85 -18.38
C PRO A 437 6.77 1.62 -19.02
N PHE A 438 7.46 0.94 -19.94
CA PHE A 438 6.92 -0.27 -20.60
C PHE A 438 6.80 -1.50 -19.66
N MET A 439 7.47 -1.50 -18.50
CA MET A 439 7.40 -2.55 -17.47
C MET A 439 6.32 -2.26 -16.41
N LEU A 440 5.86 -1.03 -16.35
CA LEU A 440 4.99 -0.53 -15.28
C LEU A 440 3.66 -1.30 -15.22
N GLN A 441 3.08 -1.65 -16.38
CA GLN A 441 1.78 -2.33 -16.42
C GLN A 441 1.79 -3.69 -15.74
N ASP A 442 2.85 -4.49 -15.89
CA ASP A 442 2.99 -5.78 -15.20
C ASP A 442 3.13 -5.59 -13.69
N LEU A 443 3.97 -4.66 -13.27
CA LEU A 443 4.17 -4.31 -11.86
C LEU A 443 2.87 -3.91 -11.17
N VAL A 444 2.13 -2.94 -11.74
CA VAL A 444 0.88 -2.45 -11.13
C VAL A 444 -0.21 -3.53 -11.14
N HIS A 445 -0.26 -4.37 -12.20
CA HIS A 445 -1.22 -5.46 -12.29
C HIS A 445 -1.01 -6.51 -11.18
N ARG A 446 0.20 -6.94 -10.95
CA ARG A 446 0.53 -7.96 -9.93
C ARG A 446 0.29 -7.43 -8.53
N ASN A 447 0.77 -6.22 -8.22
CA ASN A 447 0.58 -5.62 -6.90
C ASN A 447 -0.88 -5.31 -6.59
N ALA A 448 -1.65 -4.79 -7.54
CA ALA A 448 -3.10 -4.63 -7.39
C ALA A 448 -3.82 -5.99 -7.21
N SER A 449 -3.33 -7.07 -7.85
CA SER A 449 -3.86 -8.42 -7.65
C SER A 449 -3.63 -8.94 -6.24
N SER A 450 -2.49 -8.60 -5.60
CA SER A 450 -2.22 -8.90 -4.19
C SER A 450 -3.21 -8.20 -3.26
N VAL A 451 -3.52 -6.93 -3.52
CA VAL A 451 -4.55 -6.20 -2.75
C VAL A 451 -5.92 -6.85 -2.90
N ILE A 452 -6.33 -7.19 -4.13
CA ILE A 452 -7.62 -7.85 -4.39
C ILE A 452 -7.68 -9.22 -3.71
N PHE A 453 -6.61 -10.01 -3.76
CA PHE A 453 -6.51 -11.28 -3.03
C PHE A 453 -6.71 -11.07 -1.52
N ALA A 454 -5.99 -10.12 -0.91
CA ALA A 454 -6.08 -9.83 0.51
C ALA A 454 -7.47 -9.27 0.89
N ALA A 455 -8.09 -8.43 0.05
CA ALA A 455 -9.44 -7.92 0.24
C ALA A 455 -10.51 -9.04 0.20
N ARG A 456 -10.27 -10.13 -0.50
CA ARG A 456 -11.14 -11.32 -0.45
C ARG A 456 -11.05 -12.05 0.89
N GLN A 457 -9.99 -11.83 1.67
CA GLN A 457 -9.76 -12.44 2.97
C GLN A 457 -10.29 -11.61 4.15
N THR A 458 -10.86 -10.44 3.90
CA THR A 458 -11.56 -9.65 4.95
C THR A 458 -12.70 -10.46 5.58
N PRO A 459 -13.12 -10.15 6.81
CA PRO A 459 -14.13 -10.94 7.50
C PRO A 459 -15.39 -11.11 6.65
N LYS A 460 -15.86 -12.36 6.52
CA LYS A 460 -17.10 -12.74 5.83
C LYS A 460 -17.99 -13.48 6.81
N ILE A 461 -18.72 -12.70 7.60
CA ILE A 461 -19.51 -13.26 8.70
C ILE A 461 -20.89 -13.70 8.21
N THR A 462 -21.22 -14.94 8.51
CA THR A 462 -22.58 -15.50 8.35
C THR A 462 -23.11 -15.97 9.68
N MET A 463 -24.43 -15.86 9.86
CA MET A 463 -25.13 -16.31 11.05
C MET A 463 -26.05 -17.48 10.72
N ASP A 464 -25.92 -18.57 11.47
CA ASP A 464 -26.81 -19.71 11.42
C ASP A 464 -27.46 -19.94 12.78
N VAL A 465 -28.81 -20.01 12.81
CA VAL A 465 -29.55 -20.45 13.99
C VAL A 465 -29.90 -21.91 13.79
N PHE A 466 -29.06 -22.79 14.31
CA PHE A 466 -29.10 -24.21 14.00
C PHE A 466 -29.93 -25.03 14.98
N GLU A 467 -30.45 -24.42 16.09
CA GLU A 467 -31.39 -25.02 16.97
C GLU A 467 -32.37 -23.98 17.55
N VAL A 468 -33.65 -24.27 17.50
CA VAL A 468 -34.71 -23.59 18.24
C VAL A 468 -35.58 -24.68 18.85
N LYS A 469 -35.38 -25.00 20.15
CA LYS A 469 -35.97 -26.13 20.82
C LYS A 469 -36.76 -25.69 22.05
N LYS A 470 -38.03 -26.09 22.13
CA LYS A 470 -38.85 -25.90 23.33
C LYS A 470 -38.43 -26.90 24.39
N LEU A 471 -38.14 -26.41 25.60
CA LEU A 471 -37.70 -27.23 26.73
C LEU A 471 -38.86 -27.59 27.68
N GLY A 472 -39.86 -26.70 27.78
CA GLY A 472 -41.05 -26.89 28.60
C GLY A 472 -41.72 -25.55 28.93
N GLY A 473 -43.04 -25.50 29.07
CA GLY A 473 -43.77 -24.25 29.27
C GLY A 473 -43.44 -23.23 28.15
N ASP A 474 -42.98 -22.05 28.54
CA ASP A 474 -42.57 -21.00 27.64
C ASP A 474 -41.04 -20.86 27.58
N LEU A 475 -40.26 -21.89 27.97
CA LEU A 475 -38.79 -21.89 27.93
C LEU A 475 -38.27 -22.55 26.65
N TRP A 476 -37.31 -21.87 26.00
CA TRP A 476 -36.69 -22.26 24.74
C TRP A 476 -35.19 -22.28 24.84
N SER A 477 -34.54 -23.24 24.16
CA SER A 477 -33.10 -23.23 23.85
C SER A 477 -32.90 -22.77 22.41
N ILE A 478 -32.04 -21.78 22.22
CA ILE A 478 -31.69 -21.23 20.91
C ILE A 478 -30.19 -21.30 20.78
N ARG A 479 -29.72 -21.96 19.71
CA ARG A 479 -28.29 -22.07 19.40
C ARG A 479 -27.97 -21.32 18.15
N VAL A 480 -26.95 -20.47 18.24
CA VAL A 480 -26.49 -19.57 17.18
C VAL A 480 -25.05 -19.86 16.88
N ARG A 481 -24.72 -19.91 15.60
CA ARG A 481 -23.37 -20.05 15.08
C ARG A 481 -23.04 -18.84 14.24
N LEU A 482 -21.89 -18.20 14.51
CA LEU A 482 -21.26 -17.23 13.64
C LEU A 482 -20.08 -17.90 12.94
N VAL A 483 -20.01 -17.79 11.63
CA VAL A 483 -18.93 -18.38 10.82
C VAL A 483 -18.26 -17.27 10.03
N ASN A 484 -16.94 -17.28 10.01
CA ASN A 484 -16.14 -16.39 9.19
C ASN A 484 -15.51 -17.14 8.02
N GLY A 485 -15.88 -16.79 6.80
CA GLY A 485 -15.34 -17.38 5.58
C GLY A 485 -14.06 -16.71 5.05
N GLY A 486 -13.55 -15.67 5.72
CA GLY A 486 -12.29 -15.00 5.40
C GLY A 486 -11.17 -15.41 6.35
N ALA A 487 -9.91 -15.17 5.94
CA ALA A 487 -8.73 -15.44 6.77
C ALA A 487 -8.57 -14.42 7.91
N ILE A 488 -8.98 -13.17 7.66
CA ILE A 488 -8.89 -12.09 8.64
C ILE A 488 -10.01 -12.26 9.67
N PRO A 489 -9.69 -12.29 10.98
CA PRO A 489 -10.71 -12.34 12.04
C PRO A 489 -11.52 -11.04 12.09
N SER A 490 -12.65 -11.06 12.75
CA SER A 490 -13.52 -9.90 12.87
C SER A 490 -12.92 -8.74 13.70
N VAL A 491 -11.96 -9.05 14.56
CA VAL A 491 -11.16 -8.12 15.38
C VAL A 491 -9.74 -8.67 15.42
N THR A 492 -8.71 -7.81 15.31
CA THR A 492 -7.31 -8.25 15.43
C THR A 492 -7.01 -8.70 16.87
N TYR A 493 -6.11 -9.65 17.05
CA TYR A 493 -5.70 -10.10 18.39
C TYR A 493 -4.95 -8.98 19.14
N GLU A 494 -4.20 -8.15 18.42
CA GLU A 494 -3.57 -6.93 18.94
C GLU A 494 -4.60 -5.98 19.56
N THR A 495 -5.71 -5.73 18.86
CA THR A 495 -6.83 -4.91 19.38
C THR A 495 -7.40 -5.46 20.68
N ILE A 496 -7.55 -6.79 20.79
CA ILE A 496 -8.06 -7.42 22.00
C ILE A 496 -7.07 -7.29 23.15
N GLN A 497 -5.80 -7.57 22.88
CA GLN A 497 -4.73 -7.48 23.88
C GLN A 497 -4.57 -6.07 24.42
N ASN A 498 -4.56 -5.07 23.55
CA ASN A 498 -4.36 -3.65 23.87
C ASN A 498 -5.66 -2.92 24.23
N LYS A 499 -6.82 -3.57 24.10
CA LYS A 499 -8.15 -2.99 24.40
C LYS A 499 -8.41 -1.68 23.66
N LEU A 500 -8.06 -1.62 22.37
CA LEU A 500 -8.15 -0.38 21.56
C LEU A 500 -9.60 0.12 21.46
N TYR A 501 -10.54 -0.79 21.30
CA TYR A 501 -11.98 -0.50 21.27
C TYR A 501 -12.76 -1.75 21.71
N PRO A 502 -14.08 -1.61 22.04
CA PRO A 502 -14.92 -2.76 22.37
C PRO A 502 -14.97 -3.77 21.23
N ILE A 503 -14.76 -5.04 21.53
CA ILE A 503 -14.87 -6.13 20.55
C ILE A 503 -16.34 -6.32 20.10
N ASP A 504 -16.55 -7.19 19.12
CA ASP A 504 -17.86 -7.44 18.52
C ASP A 504 -18.90 -7.89 19.54
N LYS A 505 -20.17 -7.67 19.19
CA LYS A 505 -21.31 -7.94 20.06
C LYS A 505 -22.32 -8.81 19.34
N LEU A 506 -22.71 -9.91 19.99
CA LEU A 506 -23.89 -10.71 19.63
C LEU A 506 -25.00 -10.43 20.64
N SER A 507 -26.17 -10.00 20.20
CA SER A 507 -27.31 -9.67 21.07
C SER A 507 -28.59 -10.42 20.66
N VAL A 508 -29.41 -10.73 21.66
CA VAL A 508 -30.71 -11.39 21.49
C VAL A 508 -31.79 -10.57 22.19
N ALA A 509 -32.82 -10.16 21.46
CA ALA A 509 -33.92 -9.35 22.00
C ALA A 509 -35.28 -9.77 21.42
N GLY A 510 -36.33 -9.65 22.20
CA GLY A 510 -37.71 -9.88 21.77
C GLY A 510 -38.71 -9.08 22.60
N ARG A 511 -39.86 -8.70 22.02
CA ARG A 511 -40.90 -7.92 22.74
C ARG A 511 -41.53 -8.68 23.88
N ASN A 512 -41.86 -9.98 23.66
CA ASN A 512 -42.57 -10.84 24.61
C ASN A 512 -41.67 -12.00 25.05
N ALA A 513 -40.36 -11.78 25.07
CA ALA A 513 -39.37 -12.79 25.38
C ALA A 513 -38.23 -12.18 26.21
N LYS A 514 -37.77 -12.93 27.20
CA LYS A 514 -36.64 -12.56 28.07
C LYS A 514 -35.54 -13.61 27.98
N VAL A 515 -34.33 -13.20 27.69
CA VAL A 515 -33.18 -14.10 27.82
C VAL A 515 -32.92 -14.35 29.31
N VAL A 516 -33.02 -15.60 29.71
CA VAL A 516 -32.82 -16.05 31.10
C VAL A 516 -31.35 -16.40 31.34
N SER A 517 -30.70 -16.98 30.33
CA SER A 517 -29.30 -17.37 30.37
C SER A 517 -28.73 -17.34 28.96
N GLY A 518 -27.43 -17.03 28.82
CA GLY A 518 -26.72 -16.99 27.55
C GLY A 518 -25.23 -17.16 27.75
N GLY A 519 -24.57 -17.87 26.83
CA GLY A 519 -23.15 -18.12 26.93
C GLY A 519 -22.55 -18.78 25.70
N VAL A 520 -21.23 -18.90 25.72
CA VAL A 520 -20.47 -19.59 24.66
C VAL A 520 -20.70 -21.08 24.75
N LEU A 521 -21.13 -21.71 23.66
CA LEU A 521 -21.30 -23.15 23.54
C LEU A 521 -19.94 -23.76 23.18
N THR A 522 -19.24 -24.30 24.19
CA THR A 522 -17.87 -24.83 24.01
C THR A 522 -17.88 -26.24 23.40
N ASP A 523 -18.92 -27.02 23.66
CA ASP A 523 -19.16 -28.33 23.04
C ASP A 523 -20.66 -28.52 22.78
N ALA A 524 -21.02 -28.47 21.50
CA ALA A 524 -22.42 -28.63 21.09
C ALA A 524 -22.93 -30.07 21.27
N TRP A 525 -22.07 -31.07 21.16
CA TRP A 525 -22.42 -32.47 21.32
C TRP A 525 -22.70 -32.83 22.78
N MET A 526 -21.78 -32.39 23.67
CA MET A 526 -21.90 -32.62 25.11
C MET A 526 -22.85 -31.60 25.80
N ASN A 527 -23.39 -30.64 25.04
CA ASN A 527 -24.17 -29.51 25.54
C ASN A 527 -23.45 -28.70 26.65
N LEU A 528 -22.15 -28.50 26.49
CA LEU A 528 -21.38 -27.73 27.43
C LEU A 528 -21.37 -26.25 27.01
N ALA A 529 -21.84 -25.39 27.90
CA ALA A 529 -21.87 -23.95 27.69
C ALA A 529 -21.27 -23.19 28.88
N SER A 530 -20.48 -22.18 28.61
CA SER A 530 -20.00 -21.22 29.60
C SER A 530 -20.97 -20.05 29.66
N TYR A 531 -21.85 -20.04 30.64
CA TYR A 531 -22.89 -19.03 30.79
C TYR A 531 -22.37 -17.77 31.48
N LYS A 532 -22.89 -16.63 31.01
CA LYS A 532 -22.62 -15.31 31.56
C LYS A 532 -23.69 -14.94 32.59
N GLU A 533 -23.28 -14.55 33.78
CA GLU A 533 -24.19 -14.20 34.89
C GLU A 533 -24.90 -12.86 34.66
N PHE A 534 -24.16 -11.87 34.15
CA PHE A 534 -24.67 -10.51 33.95
C PHE A 534 -24.93 -10.24 32.48
N ARG A 535 -26.12 -9.69 32.14
CA ARG A 535 -26.57 -9.39 30.79
C ARG A 535 -26.42 -10.58 29.83
N PRO A 536 -27.08 -11.72 30.11
CA PRO A 536 -26.92 -12.93 29.30
C PRO A 536 -27.36 -12.74 27.83
N GLU A 537 -28.22 -11.74 27.57
CA GLU A 537 -28.69 -11.37 26.23
C GLU A 537 -27.64 -10.74 25.35
N VAL A 538 -26.48 -10.36 25.90
CA VAL A 538 -25.36 -9.72 25.16
C VAL A 538 -24.07 -10.51 25.37
N GLN A 539 -23.50 -11.04 24.31
CA GLN A 539 -22.21 -11.72 24.30
C GLN A 539 -21.19 -10.91 23.54
N MET A 540 -20.03 -10.70 24.14
CA MET A 540 -18.87 -10.09 23.47
C MET A 540 -18.09 -11.20 22.77
N CYS A 541 -17.69 -10.99 21.51
CA CYS A 541 -17.08 -12.05 20.71
C CYS A 541 -16.00 -11.53 19.75
N GLN A 542 -15.18 -12.44 19.29
CA GLN A 542 -14.35 -12.36 18.10
C GLN A 542 -14.67 -13.60 17.26
N VAL A 543 -14.90 -13.43 15.96
CA VAL A 543 -15.05 -14.57 15.05
C VAL A 543 -13.70 -14.78 14.36
N PRO A 544 -13.00 -15.89 14.65
CA PRO A 544 -11.67 -16.14 14.11
C PRO A 544 -11.69 -16.33 12.59
N GLY A 545 -10.56 -16.06 11.93
CA GLY A 545 -10.42 -16.31 10.50
C GLY A 545 -10.61 -17.80 10.17
N PHE A 546 -11.33 -18.11 9.09
CA PHE A 546 -11.73 -19.45 8.67
C PHE A 546 -12.35 -20.30 9.80
N GLY A 547 -12.96 -19.64 10.78
CA GLY A 547 -13.44 -20.28 12.00
C GLY A 547 -14.89 -19.95 12.31
N LYS A 548 -15.30 -20.43 13.48
CA LYS A 548 -16.65 -20.22 14.00
C LYS A 548 -16.64 -20.00 15.50
N VAL A 549 -17.71 -19.37 15.99
CA VAL A 549 -18.07 -19.33 17.41
C VAL A 549 -19.54 -19.70 17.56
N GLU A 550 -19.89 -20.42 18.62
CA GLU A 550 -21.24 -20.91 18.87
C GLU A 550 -21.72 -20.43 20.22
N TYR A 551 -23.02 -20.12 20.29
CA TYR A 551 -23.67 -19.60 21.49
C TYR A 551 -24.98 -20.36 21.77
N GLN A 552 -25.30 -20.48 23.04
CA GLN A 552 -26.59 -20.97 23.48
C GLN A 552 -27.29 -19.91 24.36
N PHE A 553 -28.55 -19.66 24.04
CA PHE A 553 -29.41 -18.79 24.83
C PHE A 553 -30.63 -19.58 25.33
N LEU A 554 -30.95 -19.41 26.60
CA LEU A 554 -32.21 -19.86 27.17
C LEU A 554 -33.14 -18.65 27.21
N VAL A 555 -34.28 -18.76 26.53
CA VAL A 555 -35.22 -17.65 26.35
C VAL A 555 -36.59 -18.07 26.87
N SER A 556 -37.16 -17.28 27.78
CA SER A 556 -38.52 -17.45 28.28
C SER A 556 -39.47 -16.49 27.58
N GLY A 557 -40.59 -17.01 27.07
CA GLY A 557 -41.59 -16.20 26.37
C GLY A 557 -42.06 -16.79 25.05
N LYS A 558 -42.71 -15.97 24.24
CA LYS A 558 -43.28 -16.34 22.93
C LYS A 558 -43.07 -15.24 21.89
N GLY A 559 -43.22 -15.61 20.62
CA GLY A 559 -43.19 -14.69 19.49
C GLY A 559 -41.80 -14.54 18.89
N ASP A 560 -41.56 -13.40 18.26
CA ASP A 560 -40.36 -13.14 17.49
C ASP A 560 -39.24 -12.64 18.39
N ILE A 561 -38.03 -13.20 18.17
CA ILE A 561 -36.78 -12.70 18.71
C ILE A 561 -35.86 -12.29 17.57
N ASN A 562 -35.17 -11.21 17.76
CA ASN A 562 -34.11 -10.75 16.86
C ASN A 562 -32.73 -11.07 17.45
N ILE A 563 -31.90 -11.72 16.65
CA ILE A 563 -30.53 -12.04 16.97
C ILE A 563 -29.65 -11.15 16.07
N MET A 564 -28.80 -10.35 16.66
CA MET A 564 -28.01 -9.37 15.92
C MET A 564 -26.52 -9.45 16.32
N TYR A 565 -25.69 -9.66 15.34
CA TYR A 565 -24.24 -9.51 15.44
C TYR A 565 -23.84 -8.14 14.89
N GLU A 566 -23.04 -7.43 15.66
CA GLU A 566 -22.54 -6.09 15.33
C GLU A 566 -21.02 -6.06 15.52
N SER A 567 -20.31 -5.70 14.46
CA SER A 567 -18.86 -5.54 14.46
C SER A 567 -18.48 -4.19 13.87
N ARG A 568 -17.49 -3.57 14.48
CA ARG A 568 -16.91 -2.32 13.98
C ARG A 568 -16.24 -2.50 12.61
N LYS A 569 -15.68 -3.70 12.33
CA LYS A 569 -14.87 -3.97 11.15
C LYS A 569 -15.40 -5.09 10.24
N ALA A 570 -16.33 -5.90 10.73
CA ALA A 570 -16.88 -7.03 9.99
C ALA A 570 -18.36 -6.85 9.61
N GLY A 571 -18.92 -5.66 9.92
CA GLY A 571 -20.29 -5.31 9.56
C GLY A 571 -21.35 -5.83 10.53
N VAL A 572 -22.59 -5.87 10.07
CA VAL A 572 -23.77 -6.26 10.86
C VAL A 572 -24.49 -7.41 10.18
N VAL A 573 -24.83 -8.43 10.96
CA VAL A 573 -25.64 -9.57 10.50
C VAL A 573 -26.79 -9.79 11.50
N SER A 574 -28.03 -9.89 11.02
CA SER A 574 -29.18 -10.13 11.87
C SER A 574 -30.07 -11.26 11.34
N LYS A 575 -30.78 -11.92 12.27
CA LYS A 575 -31.73 -12.97 11.96
C LYS A 575 -32.91 -12.94 12.95
N THR A 576 -34.11 -13.00 12.42
CA THR A 576 -35.34 -13.12 13.24
C THR A 576 -35.74 -14.59 13.33
N VAL A 577 -36.08 -15.03 14.53
CA VAL A 577 -36.51 -16.40 14.85
C VAL A 577 -37.87 -16.34 15.55
N VAL A 578 -38.78 -17.22 15.17
CA VAL A 578 -40.11 -17.30 15.72
C VAL A 578 -40.20 -18.46 16.72
N MET A 579 -40.52 -18.16 17.97
CA MET A 579 -40.83 -19.13 19.03
C MET A 579 -42.35 -19.42 19.03
N LYS A 580 -42.77 -20.56 18.46
CA LYS A 580 -44.16 -20.96 18.30
C LYS A 580 -44.60 -21.96 19.34
#